data_f1903fcfe4e5106aa614c1adc8bd59b7
#
_entry.id   f1903fcfe4e5106aa614c1adc8bd59b7
#
_cell.length_a   1.000
_cell.length_b   1.000
_cell.length_c   1.000
_cell.angle_alpha   90.00
_cell.angle_beta   90.00
_cell.angle_gamma   90.00
#
_symmetry.space_group_name_H-M   'P 1'
#
loop_
_entity.id
_entity.type
_entity.pdbx_description
1 polymer ?
#
loop_
_entity_poly.entity_id
_entity_poly.type
_entity_poly.pdbx_seq_one_letter_code
_entity_poly.pdbx_strand_id
1 'polypeptide(L)'
;MDVARTSLRQGARNVTIYARSKHVSASSGEVEFAQLDGAELVYGKAVQEIDDNGPVLRTAIFDEEGTVVGYEDELDHVSCDTVVIAASQKAKDKLVLTTDALVANDRGPLEVDENGMTMMPGVFAAGDVVSGPSTVVHAVAGANRAVAGIMSYLGI
;
A
#
# COMPACT_ATOMS: atom_id res chain seq x y z
N MET A 1 8.44 5.66 -1.40
CA MET A 1 9.76 6.34 -1.29
C MET A 1 10.71 5.87 -2.37
N ASP A 2 10.78 4.58 -2.69
CA ASP A 2 11.75 4.03 -3.66
C ASP A 2 11.67 4.63 -5.07
N VAL A 3 10.45 4.87 -5.57
CA VAL A 3 10.25 5.51 -6.88
C VAL A 3 10.89 6.90 -6.91
N ALA A 4 10.64 7.73 -5.90
CA ALA A 4 11.18 9.10 -5.84
C ALA A 4 12.72 9.09 -5.78
N ARG A 5 13.28 8.25 -4.90
CA ARG A 5 14.73 8.09 -4.76
C ARG A 5 15.38 7.57 -6.04
N THR A 6 14.75 6.58 -6.68
CA THR A 6 15.24 6.04 -7.95
C THR A 6 15.20 7.09 -9.06
N SER A 7 14.12 7.87 -9.15
CA SER A 7 14.00 8.96 -10.14
C SER A 7 15.11 10.00 -9.98
N LEU A 8 15.37 10.44 -8.74
CA LEU A 8 16.47 11.38 -8.46
C LEU A 8 17.82 10.80 -8.85
N ARG A 9 18.10 9.55 -8.53
CA ARG A 9 19.35 8.86 -8.91
C ARG A 9 19.50 8.66 -10.41
N GLN A 10 18.39 8.59 -11.15
CA GLN A 10 18.39 8.51 -12.61
C GLN A 10 18.44 9.88 -13.30
N GLY A 11 18.52 10.99 -12.52
CA GLY A 11 18.74 12.32 -13.02
C GLY A 11 17.50 13.22 -13.10
N ALA A 12 16.38 12.82 -12.52
CA ALA A 12 15.25 13.73 -12.32
C ALA A 12 15.70 14.90 -11.45
N ARG A 13 15.33 16.13 -11.85
CA ARG A 13 15.80 17.35 -11.15
C ARG A 13 14.92 17.70 -9.96
N ASN A 14 13.60 17.58 -10.16
CA ASN A 14 12.60 17.92 -9.16
C ASN A 14 11.67 16.73 -9.00
N VAL A 15 11.58 16.19 -7.80
CA VAL A 15 10.69 15.09 -7.49
C VAL A 15 9.87 15.47 -6.27
N THR A 16 8.55 15.62 -6.47
CA THR A 16 7.60 15.91 -5.40
C THR A 16 6.70 14.71 -5.17
N ILE A 17 6.56 14.29 -3.92
CA ILE A 17 5.68 13.21 -3.48
C ILE A 17 4.44 13.86 -2.88
N TYR A 18 3.28 13.61 -3.47
CA TYR A 18 1.99 14.06 -2.93
C TYR A 18 1.33 12.94 -2.14
N ALA A 19 1.02 13.21 -0.88
CA ALA A 19 0.33 12.27 0.00
C ALA A 19 -1.04 12.83 0.41
N ARG A 20 -2.10 12.04 0.25
CA ARG A 20 -3.47 12.43 0.60
C ARG A 20 -3.66 12.68 2.09
N SER A 21 -3.05 11.87 2.93
CA SER A 21 -3.15 11.92 4.39
C SER A 21 -2.00 12.70 5.03
N LYS A 22 -2.14 13.02 6.32
CA LYS A 22 -1.05 13.62 7.12
C LYS A 22 0.13 12.67 7.37
N HIS A 23 -0.07 11.38 7.08
CA HIS A 23 0.95 10.34 7.26
C HIS A 23 1.06 9.49 6.00
N VAL A 24 2.24 8.97 5.75
CA VAL A 24 2.51 7.95 4.73
C VAL A 24 2.77 6.62 5.40
N SER A 25 2.52 5.53 4.68
CA SER A 25 2.78 4.16 5.18
C SER A 25 4.27 3.78 5.19
N ALA A 26 5.13 4.59 4.57
CA ALA A 26 6.57 4.42 4.61
C ALA A 26 7.10 4.66 6.04
N SER A 27 8.17 3.95 6.41
CA SER A 27 8.86 4.19 7.67
C SER A 27 9.48 5.59 7.74
N SER A 28 9.69 6.11 8.93
CA SER A 28 10.34 7.42 9.12
C SER A 28 11.72 7.50 8.45
N GLY A 29 12.50 6.41 8.51
CA GLY A 29 13.80 6.33 7.86
C GLY A 29 13.71 6.38 6.32
N GLU A 30 12.71 5.74 5.71
CA GLU A 30 12.51 5.83 4.26
C GLU A 30 12.11 7.23 3.82
N VAL A 31 11.29 7.93 4.62
CA VAL A 31 10.91 9.32 4.38
C VAL A 31 12.14 10.22 4.48
N GLU A 32 12.91 10.09 5.56
CA GLU A 32 14.14 10.86 5.79
C GLU A 32 15.14 10.67 4.65
N PHE A 33 15.39 9.43 4.23
CA PHE A 33 16.28 9.16 3.11
C PHE A 33 15.78 9.72 1.78
N ALA A 34 14.48 9.72 1.53
CA ALA A 34 13.93 10.33 0.32
C ALA A 34 14.14 11.85 0.32
N GLN A 35 13.93 12.51 1.46
CA GLN A 35 14.17 13.93 1.63
C GLN A 35 15.66 14.29 1.53
N LEU A 36 16.55 13.49 2.12
CA LEU A 36 18.01 13.65 2.00
C LEU A 36 18.50 13.48 0.55
N ASP A 37 17.87 12.59 -0.23
CA ASP A 37 18.16 12.41 -1.66
C ASP A 37 17.60 13.59 -2.50
N GLY A 38 16.77 14.50 -1.92
CA GLY A 38 16.26 15.72 -2.54
C GLY A 38 14.78 15.66 -2.96
N ALA A 39 14.02 14.63 -2.53
CA ALA A 39 12.59 14.58 -2.78
C ALA A 39 11.83 15.55 -1.84
N GLU A 40 10.88 16.29 -2.39
CA GLU A 40 9.92 17.06 -1.63
C GLU A 40 8.70 16.19 -1.26
N LEU A 41 8.21 16.30 -0.04
CA LEU A 41 7.01 15.58 0.42
C LEU A 41 5.93 16.57 0.85
N VAL A 42 4.80 16.54 0.15
CA VAL A 42 3.65 17.41 0.39
C VAL A 42 2.46 16.56 0.86
N TYR A 43 1.97 16.85 2.05
CA TYR A 43 0.84 16.16 2.66
C TYR A 43 -0.49 16.87 2.35
N GLY A 44 -1.59 16.13 2.49
CA GLY A 44 -2.93 16.67 2.34
C GLY A 44 -3.32 16.96 0.89
N LYS A 45 -2.67 16.35 -0.08
CA LYS A 45 -2.97 16.54 -1.50
C LYS A 45 -3.45 15.25 -2.15
N ALA A 46 -4.67 15.25 -2.65
CA ALA A 46 -5.28 14.13 -3.36
C ALA A 46 -5.35 14.43 -4.86
N VAL A 47 -4.96 13.46 -5.68
CA VAL A 47 -5.11 13.58 -7.13
C VAL A 47 -6.59 13.49 -7.49
N GLN A 48 -7.10 14.52 -8.15
CA GLN A 48 -8.45 14.59 -8.72
C GLN A 48 -8.46 13.98 -10.12
N GLU A 49 -7.55 14.45 -10.96
CA GLU A 49 -7.33 13.98 -12.31
C GLU A 49 -5.89 14.21 -12.76
N ILE A 50 -5.52 13.67 -13.89
CA ILE A 50 -4.23 13.91 -14.54
C ILE A 50 -4.55 14.34 -15.97
N ASP A 51 -4.11 15.54 -16.33
CA ASP A 51 -4.24 16.09 -17.68
C ASP A 51 -2.89 16.12 -18.42
N ASP A 52 -2.85 16.70 -19.61
CA ASP A 52 -1.64 16.79 -20.43
C ASP A 52 -0.53 17.64 -19.81
N ASN A 53 -0.84 18.46 -18.80
CA ASN A 53 0.14 19.31 -18.10
C ASN A 53 0.63 18.68 -16.81
N GLY A 54 -0.10 17.72 -16.23
CA GLY A 54 0.24 17.05 -15.00
C GLY A 54 -0.96 16.77 -14.09
N PRO A 55 -0.74 16.56 -12.79
CA PRO A 55 -1.83 16.26 -11.87
C PRO A 55 -2.57 17.54 -11.43
N VAL A 56 -3.90 17.40 -11.35
CA VAL A 56 -4.79 18.35 -10.69
C VAL A 56 -5.10 17.81 -9.31
N LEU A 57 -4.80 18.60 -8.29
CA LEU A 57 -4.84 18.18 -6.90
C LEU A 57 -5.94 18.93 -6.13
N ARG A 58 -6.52 18.26 -5.14
CA ARG A 58 -7.40 18.87 -4.13
C ARG A 58 -6.73 18.85 -2.76
N THR A 59 -6.89 19.91 -1.99
CA THR A 59 -6.41 19.99 -0.61
C THR A 59 -7.37 19.24 0.30
N ALA A 60 -6.85 18.33 1.10
CA ALA A 60 -7.64 17.56 2.06
C ALA A 60 -7.95 18.39 3.31
N ILE A 61 -9.19 18.33 3.76
CA ILE A 61 -9.66 18.88 5.04
C ILE A 61 -9.57 17.76 6.07
N PHE A 62 -8.94 18.07 7.21
CA PHE A 62 -8.71 17.10 8.29
C PHE A 62 -9.52 17.47 9.52
N ASP A 63 -10.00 16.47 10.24
CA ASP A 63 -10.52 16.61 11.60
C ASP A 63 -9.39 16.76 12.64
N GLU A 64 -9.77 16.85 13.92
CA GLU A 64 -8.82 16.96 15.04
C GLU A 64 -7.92 15.72 15.17
N GLU A 65 -8.39 14.55 14.72
CA GLU A 65 -7.66 13.28 14.75
C GLU A 65 -6.73 13.10 13.54
N GLY A 66 -6.81 14.01 12.56
CA GLY A 66 -6.00 13.97 11.33
C GLY A 66 -6.58 13.07 10.24
N THR A 67 -7.84 12.67 10.36
CA THR A 67 -8.58 11.93 9.33
C THR A 67 -9.09 12.89 8.25
N VAL A 68 -9.06 12.46 7.00
CA VAL A 68 -9.61 13.25 5.89
C VAL A 68 -11.13 13.21 5.94
N VAL A 69 -11.76 14.35 6.19
CA VAL A 69 -13.22 14.50 6.26
C VAL A 69 -13.83 15.18 5.03
N GLY A 70 -13.00 15.74 4.17
CA GLY A 70 -13.43 16.41 2.94
C GLY A 70 -12.27 16.96 2.13
N TYR A 71 -12.60 17.74 1.14
CA TYR A 71 -11.64 18.44 0.29
C TYR A 71 -12.10 19.86 0.03
N GLU A 72 -11.15 20.77 -0.12
CA GLU A 72 -11.41 22.14 -0.57
C GLU A 72 -11.91 22.14 -2.03
N ASP A 73 -12.67 23.18 -2.40
CA ASP A 73 -13.17 23.33 -3.77
C ASP A 73 -12.10 23.83 -4.73
N GLU A 74 -11.07 24.51 -4.21
CA GLU A 74 -9.95 25.01 -5.00
C GLU A 74 -9.07 23.87 -5.50
N LEU A 75 -8.68 23.96 -6.77
CA LEU A 75 -7.85 22.97 -7.45
C LEU A 75 -6.44 23.53 -7.67
N ASP A 76 -5.45 22.73 -7.34
CA ASP A 76 -4.04 23.03 -7.61
C ASP A 76 -3.60 22.33 -8.89
N HIS A 77 -3.24 23.09 -9.91
CA HIS A 77 -2.69 22.55 -11.15
C HIS A 77 -1.17 22.51 -11.06
N VAL A 78 -0.59 21.33 -11.15
CA VAL A 78 0.86 21.11 -11.06
C VAL A 78 1.41 20.72 -12.43
N SER A 79 2.31 21.54 -12.97
CA SER A 79 2.98 21.21 -14.22
C SER A 79 4.16 20.29 -13.99
N CYS A 80 4.23 19.16 -14.72
CA CYS A 80 5.34 18.21 -14.67
C CYS A 80 5.46 17.40 -15.94
N ASP A 81 6.63 16.81 -16.17
CA ASP A 81 6.91 15.95 -17.34
C ASP A 81 6.40 14.52 -17.13
N THR A 82 6.31 14.05 -15.89
CA THR A 82 6.02 12.67 -15.58
C THR A 82 5.25 12.55 -14.28
N VAL A 83 4.20 11.74 -14.29
CA VAL A 83 3.42 11.37 -13.10
C VAL A 83 3.58 9.89 -12.86
N VAL A 84 3.96 9.50 -11.63
CA VAL A 84 4.04 8.10 -11.21
C VAL A 84 3.05 7.84 -10.09
N ILE A 85 2.11 6.94 -10.33
CA ILE A 85 1.15 6.51 -9.31
C ILE A 85 1.82 5.43 -8.46
N ALA A 86 2.29 5.81 -7.28
CA ALA A 86 2.96 4.94 -6.32
C ALA A 86 2.06 4.71 -5.08
N ALA A 87 0.76 4.50 -5.33
CA ALA A 87 -0.20 4.15 -4.30
C ALA A 87 -0.05 2.69 -3.87
N SER A 88 -0.42 2.38 -2.63
CA SER A 88 -0.39 1.02 -2.10
C SER A 88 -1.24 0.07 -2.94
N GLN A 89 -0.84 -1.19 -2.99
CA GLN A 89 -1.60 -2.25 -3.63
C GLN A 89 -2.53 -2.92 -2.60
N LYS A 90 -3.70 -3.36 -3.08
CA LYS A 90 -4.58 -4.25 -2.33
C LYS A 90 -4.56 -5.64 -2.94
N ALA A 91 -4.75 -6.66 -2.11
CA ALA A 91 -5.04 -8.01 -2.61
C ALA A 91 -6.29 -7.97 -3.50
N LYS A 92 -6.28 -8.73 -4.60
CA LYS A 92 -7.45 -8.83 -5.48
C LYS A 92 -8.50 -9.71 -4.81
N ASP A 93 -9.70 -9.21 -4.67
CA ASP A 93 -10.84 -9.90 -4.03
C ASP A 93 -11.39 -11.05 -4.89
N LYS A 94 -10.93 -11.21 -6.13
CA LYS A 94 -11.47 -12.18 -7.07
C LYS A 94 -11.53 -13.60 -6.51
N LEU A 95 -10.48 -14.04 -5.79
CA LEU A 95 -10.45 -15.40 -5.24
C LEU A 95 -11.54 -15.60 -4.19
N VAL A 96 -11.72 -14.62 -3.30
CA VAL A 96 -12.76 -14.65 -2.26
C VAL A 96 -14.14 -14.55 -2.88
N LEU A 97 -14.33 -13.67 -3.86
CA LEU A 97 -15.62 -13.46 -4.54
C LEU A 97 -16.06 -14.66 -5.39
N THR A 98 -15.13 -15.56 -5.76
CA THR A 98 -15.42 -16.73 -6.60
C THR A 98 -15.35 -18.07 -5.83
N THR A 99 -15.14 -18.05 -4.52
CA THR A 99 -14.99 -19.26 -3.70
C THR A 99 -15.70 -19.06 -2.36
N ASP A 100 -16.91 -19.58 -2.26
CA ASP A 100 -17.83 -19.37 -1.12
C ASP A 100 -17.25 -19.75 0.26
N ALA A 101 -16.27 -20.65 0.30
CA ALA A 101 -15.64 -21.10 1.53
C ALA A 101 -14.40 -20.27 1.94
N LEU A 102 -14.01 -19.26 1.16
CA LEU A 102 -12.91 -18.37 1.51
C LEU A 102 -13.47 -17.06 2.06
N VAL A 103 -13.03 -16.71 3.25
CA VAL A 103 -13.43 -15.48 3.93
C VAL A 103 -12.27 -14.49 3.93
N ALA A 104 -12.56 -13.24 3.59
CA ALA A 104 -11.64 -12.13 3.77
C ALA A 104 -12.08 -11.32 4.97
N ASN A 105 -11.11 -10.79 5.71
CA ASN A 105 -11.40 -9.81 6.75
C ASN A 105 -11.74 -8.43 6.13
N ASP A 106 -12.22 -7.49 6.95
CA ASP A 106 -12.64 -6.14 6.52
C ASP A 106 -11.53 -5.34 5.81
N ARG A 107 -10.28 -5.75 5.94
CA ARG A 107 -9.12 -5.13 5.28
C ARG A 107 -8.75 -5.76 3.94
N GLY A 108 -9.44 -6.85 3.55
CA GLY A 108 -9.26 -7.57 2.30
C GLY A 108 -8.37 -8.81 2.32
N PRO A 109 -7.44 -9.03 3.27
CA PRO A 109 -6.69 -10.27 3.39
C PRO A 109 -7.56 -11.48 3.74
N LEU A 110 -7.14 -12.67 3.27
CA LEU A 110 -7.76 -13.94 3.63
C LEU A 110 -7.59 -14.23 5.13
N GLU A 111 -8.67 -14.73 5.76
CA GLU A 111 -8.59 -15.23 7.11
C GLU A 111 -7.98 -16.64 7.13
N VAL A 112 -7.04 -16.85 8.05
CA VAL A 112 -6.41 -18.13 8.32
C VAL A 112 -6.27 -18.33 9.83
N ASP A 113 -6.21 -19.60 10.24
CA ASP A 113 -5.90 -19.95 11.62
C ASP A 113 -4.39 -19.76 11.96
N GLU A 114 -4.01 -20.14 13.17
CA GLU A 114 -2.62 -20.03 13.65
C GLU A 114 -1.63 -20.88 12.83
N ASN A 115 -2.12 -21.90 12.11
CA ASN A 115 -1.35 -22.80 11.26
C ASN A 115 -1.36 -22.37 9.78
N GLY A 116 -2.02 -21.28 9.45
CA GLY A 116 -2.14 -20.77 8.09
C GLY A 116 -3.22 -21.46 7.26
N MET A 117 -4.10 -22.29 7.84
CA MET A 117 -5.21 -22.92 7.14
C MET A 117 -6.40 -21.97 7.07
N THR A 118 -7.03 -21.89 5.90
CA THR A 118 -8.27 -21.14 5.69
C THR A 118 -9.48 -21.88 6.27
N MET A 119 -10.66 -21.25 6.18
CA MET A 119 -11.92 -21.97 6.51
C MET A 119 -12.17 -23.19 5.63
N MET A 120 -11.50 -23.32 4.50
CA MET A 120 -11.57 -24.48 3.61
C MET A 120 -10.51 -25.51 4.01
N PRO A 121 -10.91 -26.72 4.48
CA PRO A 121 -9.96 -27.74 4.91
C PRO A 121 -8.96 -28.12 3.81
N GLY A 122 -7.67 -28.16 4.16
CA GLY A 122 -6.58 -28.47 3.23
C GLY A 122 -6.13 -27.30 2.34
N VAL A 123 -6.73 -26.11 2.50
CA VAL A 123 -6.32 -24.90 1.80
C VAL A 123 -5.59 -23.97 2.78
N PHE A 124 -4.33 -23.69 2.46
CA PHE A 124 -3.45 -22.85 3.28
C PHE A 124 -3.08 -21.58 2.53
N ALA A 125 -2.84 -20.50 3.28
CA ALA A 125 -2.41 -19.24 2.73
C ALA A 125 -1.37 -18.55 3.61
N ALA A 126 -0.46 -17.79 2.98
CA ALA A 126 0.57 -17.03 3.67
C ALA A 126 1.00 -15.81 2.84
N GLY A 127 1.77 -14.91 3.44
CA GLY A 127 2.29 -13.69 2.79
C GLY A 127 1.22 -12.61 2.66
N ASP A 128 1.35 -11.75 1.65
CA ASP A 128 0.54 -10.56 1.47
C ASP A 128 -0.97 -10.83 1.34
N VAL A 129 -1.35 -12.01 0.86
CA VAL A 129 -2.76 -12.42 0.78
C VAL A 129 -3.41 -12.60 2.15
N VAL A 130 -2.62 -12.79 3.21
CA VAL A 130 -3.05 -12.98 4.60
C VAL A 130 -2.80 -11.74 5.45
N SER A 131 -1.59 -11.16 5.34
CA SER A 131 -1.16 -10.05 6.20
C SER A 131 -1.37 -8.66 5.58
N GLY A 132 -1.74 -8.57 4.31
CA GLY A 132 -1.59 -7.37 3.52
C GLY A 132 -0.13 -7.14 3.10
N PRO A 133 0.15 -6.12 2.28
CA PRO A 133 1.51 -5.81 1.82
C PRO A 133 2.47 -5.63 2.99
N SER A 134 3.55 -6.41 3.01
CA SER A 134 4.52 -6.44 4.10
C SER A 134 5.93 -6.78 3.59
N THR A 135 6.83 -7.15 4.50
CA THR A 135 8.22 -7.48 4.15
C THR A 135 8.39 -8.93 3.72
N VAL A 136 9.45 -9.20 2.95
CA VAL A 136 9.86 -10.58 2.58
C VAL A 136 10.04 -11.46 3.83
N VAL A 137 10.57 -10.90 4.92
CA VAL A 137 10.75 -11.63 6.18
C VAL A 137 9.42 -12.13 6.73
N HIS A 138 8.37 -11.31 6.72
CA HIS A 138 7.04 -11.71 7.15
C HIS A 138 6.42 -12.76 6.23
N ALA A 139 6.62 -12.62 4.92
CA ALA A 139 6.14 -13.60 3.95
C ALA A 139 6.78 -14.99 4.17
N VAL A 140 8.10 -15.04 4.37
CA VAL A 140 8.84 -16.28 4.68
C VAL A 140 8.41 -16.88 6.01
N ALA A 141 8.26 -16.07 7.06
CA ALA A 141 7.76 -16.54 8.36
C ALA A 141 6.34 -17.12 8.26
N GLY A 142 5.46 -16.47 7.48
CA GLY A 142 4.13 -16.97 7.18
C GLY A 142 4.15 -18.29 6.42
N ALA A 143 4.99 -18.40 5.40
CA ALA A 143 5.16 -19.64 4.62
C ALA A 143 5.64 -20.81 5.49
N ASN A 144 6.60 -20.58 6.40
CA ASN A 144 7.09 -21.61 7.32
C ASN A 144 5.98 -22.09 8.26
N ARG A 145 5.11 -21.20 8.76
CA ARG A 145 3.94 -21.60 9.57
C ARG A 145 2.96 -22.44 8.75
N ALA A 146 2.66 -22.03 7.53
CA ALA A 146 1.77 -22.77 6.64
C ALA A 146 2.33 -24.18 6.32
N VAL A 147 3.65 -24.31 6.11
CA VAL A 147 4.31 -25.62 5.91
C VAL A 147 4.13 -26.51 7.13
N ALA A 148 4.38 -26.00 8.35
CA ALA A 148 4.16 -26.77 9.58
C ALA A 148 2.69 -27.18 9.74
N GLY A 149 1.74 -26.29 9.40
CA GLY A 149 0.31 -26.58 9.37
C GLY A 149 -0.05 -27.69 8.37
N ILE A 150 0.51 -27.63 7.16
CA ILE A 150 0.32 -28.67 6.12
C ILE A 150 0.85 -30.03 6.62
N MET A 151 2.04 -30.05 7.19
CA MET A 151 2.63 -31.30 7.73
C MET A 151 1.73 -31.89 8.82
N SER A 152 1.26 -31.06 9.75
CA SER A 152 0.32 -31.50 10.80
C SER A 152 -1.01 -32.00 10.21
N TYR A 153 -1.54 -31.33 9.21
CA TYR A 153 -2.78 -31.72 8.54
C TYR A 153 -2.66 -33.06 7.81
N LEU A 154 -1.50 -33.35 7.23
CA LEU A 154 -1.21 -34.61 6.53
C LEU A 154 -0.72 -35.72 7.46
N GLY A 155 -0.42 -35.42 8.71
CA GLY A 155 0.08 -36.39 9.68
C GLY A 155 1.53 -36.86 9.43
N ILE A 156 2.38 -35.95 8.90
CA ILE A 156 3.79 -36.22 8.56
C ILE A 156 4.72 -35.24 9.27
#